data_9caa361710f3f7f2e4f68a5aecb0cdc1
#
_entry.id   9caa361710f3f7f2e4f68a5aecb0cdc1
#
_cell.length_a   1.000
_cell.length_b   1.000
_cell.length_c   1.000
_cell.angle_alpha   90.00
_cell.angle_beta   90.00
_cell.angle_gamma   90.00
#
_symmetry.space_group_name_H-M   'P 1'
#
loop_
_entity.id
_entity.type
_entity.pdbx_description
1 polymer ?
#
loop_
_entity_poly.entity_id
_entity_poly.type
_entity_poly.pdbx_seq_one_letter_code
_entity_poly.pdbx_strand_id
1 'polypeptide(L)'
;MSKFADLLKSPEPVLVDFSAEWCGPCKQLKPILEQLKSKIGDSAKIIKIDVDKNRTLADKFQIRSVPTMILFKDGKSVWRQSGVIHASTLEGIIKQHSK
;
A
#
# COMPACT_ATOMS: atom_id res chain seq x y z
N MET A 1 -3.93 -19.16 -8.95
CA MET A 1 -4.37 -17.90 -8.34
C MET A 1 -3.35 -17.49 -7.31
N SER A 2 -2.96 -16.26 -7.33
CA SER A 2 -1.98 -15.78 -6.37
C SER A 2 -2.64 -15.40 -5.06
N LYS A 3 -1.92 -15.58 -3.97
CA LYS A 3 -2.37 -15.13 -2.65
C LYS A 3 -2.61 -13.63 -2.64
N PHE A 4 -1.83 -12.91 -3.44
CA PHE A 4 -1.96 -11.45 -3.51
C PHE A 4 -3.35 -11.05 -4.01
N ALA A 5 -3.82 -11.67 -5.09
CA ALA A 5 -5.15 -11.39 -5.62
C ALA A 5 -6.24 -11.66 -4.58
N ASP A 6 -6.07 -12.73 -3.80
CA ASP A 6 -7.02 -13.07 -2.74
C ASP A 6 -7.02 -12.02 -1.62
N LEU A 7 -5.84 -11.51 -1.27
CA LEU A 7 -5.72 -10.48 -0.24
C LEU A 7 -6.44 -9.19 -0.64
N LEU A 8 -6.46 -8.88 -1.94
CA LEU A 8 -7.10 -7.66 -2.43
C LEU A 8 -8.63 -7.74 -2.39
N LYS A 9 -9.20 -8.92 -2.21
CA LYS A 9 -10.66 -9.11 -2.16
C LYS A 9 -11.25 -8.88 -0.78
N SER A 10 -10.48 -8.31 0.11
CA SER A 10 -10.94 -7.97 1.46
C SER A 10 -12.08 -6.97 1.42
N PRO A 11 -13.07 -7.08 2.32
CA PRO A 11 -14.10 -6.05 2.44
C PRO A 11 -13.55 -4.72 2.94
N GLU A 12 -12.44 -4.74 3.69
CA GLU A 12 -11.75 -3.51 4.09
C GLU A 12 -10.83 -3.04 2.98
N PRO A 13 -10.55 -1.73 2.88
CA PRO A 13 -9.53 -1.24 1.95
C PRO A 13 -8.17 -1.89 2.23
N VAL A 14 -7.39 -2.12 1.19
CA VAL A 14 -6.06 -2.70 1.30
C VAL A 14 -5.05 -1.72 0.72
N LEU A 15 -4.17 -1.21 1.57
CA LEU A 15 -3.09 -0.32 1.16
C LEU A 15 -1.85 -1.17 0.90
N VAL A 16 -1.35 -1.13 -0.34
CA VAL A 16 -0.16 -1.89 -0.72
C VAL A 16 0.99 -0.92 -0.91
N ASP A 17 2.07 -1.13 -0.16
CA ASP A 17 3.30 -0.35 -0.24
C ASP A 17 4.34 -1.14 -1.04
N PHE A 18 4.62 -0.68 -2.27
CA PHE A 18 5.68 -1.25 -3.09
C PHE A 18 6.98 -0.52 -2.76
N SER A 19 7.95 -1.25 -2.23
CA SER A 19 9.19 -0.67 -1.71
C SER A 19 10.39 -1.56 -2.03
N ALA A 20 11.58 -1.10 -1.65
CA ALA A 20 12.83 -1.84 -1.82
C ALA A 20 13.72 -1.59 -0.62
N GLU A 21 14.59 -2.56 -0.30
CA GLU A 21 15.47 -2.45 0.86
C GLU A 21 16.51 -1.34 0.71
N TRP A 22 16.95 -1.07 -0.53
CA TRP A 22 17.96 -0.05 -0.82
C TRP A 22 17.39 1.38 -0.87
N CYS A 23 16.12 1.53 -0.74
CA CYS A 23 15.41 2.79 -0.98
C CYS A 23 15.33 3.63 0.30
N GLY A 24 15.98 4.79 0.31
CA GLY A 24 15.96 5.71 1.45
C GLY A 24 14.56 6.20 1.82
N PRO A 25 13.81 6.77 0.85
CA PRO A 25 12.44 7.22 1.13
C PRO A 25 11.52 6.10 1.63
N CYS A 26 11.74 4.86 1.18
CA CYS A 26 10.97 3.73 1.67
C CYS A 26 11.18 3.51 3.17
N LYS A 27 12.42 3.74 3.64
CA LYS A 27 12.73 3.63 5.06
C LYS A 27 12.04 4.70 5.88
N GLN A 28 11.88 5.91 5.31
CA GLN A 28 11.15 6.98 5.96
C GLN A 28 9.66 6.66 6.08
N LEU A 29 9.14 5.91 5.13
CA LEU A 29 7.73 5.54 5.11
C LEU A 29 7.38 4.50 6.18
N LYS A 30 8.34 3.69 6.60
CA LYS A 30 8.09 2.62 7.56
C LYS A 30 7.45 3.13 8.86
N PRO A 31 8.03 4.13 9.58
CA PRO A 31 7.38 4.63 10.80
C PRO A 31 6.04 5.31 10.51
N ILE A 32 5.89 5.89 9.34
CA ILE A 32 4.61 6.52 8.94
C ILE A 32 3.53 5.45 8.84
N LEU A 33 3.83 4.30 8.23
CA LEU A 33 2.86 3.20 8.10
C LEU A 33 2.56 2.57 9.47
N GLU A 34 3.54 2.51 10.37
CA GLU A 34 3.31 2.04 11.72
C GLU A 34 2.34 2.98 12.47
N GLN A 35 2.55 4.27 12.32
CA GLN A 35 1.67 5.29 12.90
C GLN A 35 0.26 5.18 12.31
N LEU A 36 0.18 5.00 11.00
CA LEU A 36 -1.09 4.82 10.31
C LEU A 36 -1.84 3.60 10.84
N LYS A 37 -1.15 2.47 10.98
CA LYS A 37 -1.76 1.23 11.49
C LYS A 37 -2.30 1.43 12.90
N SER A 38 -1.59 2.17 13.72
CA SER A 38 -2.02 2.51 15.07
C SER A 38 -3.34 3.29 15.07
N LYS A 39 -3.54 4.14 14.06
CA LYS A 39 -4.74 4.98 13.96
C LYS A 39 -5.93 4.25 13.35
N ILE A 40 -5.70 3.43 12.33
CA ILE A 40 -6.81 2.80 11.59
C ILE A 40 -7.18 1.43 12.13
N GLY A 41 -6.29 0.77 12.88
CA GLY A 41 -6.56 -0.56 13.42
C GLY A 41 -6.93 -1.55 12.33
N ASP A 42 -8.08 -2.20 12.47
CA ASP A 42 -8.56 -3.21 11.52
C ASP A 42 -9.47 -2.65 10.44
N SER A 43 -9.62 -1.33 10.35
CA SER A 43 -10.48 -0.73 9.33
C SER A 43 -9.88 -0.79 7.93
N ALA A 44 -8.59 -1.09 7.82
CA ALA A 44 -7.91 -1.32 6.55
C ALA A 44 -6.75 -2.27 6.79
N LYS A 45 -6.30 -2.91 5.72
CA LYS A 45 -5.10 -3.76 5.75
C LYS A 45 -3.95 -3.03 5.10
N ILE A 46 -2.74 -3.24 5.62
CA ILE A 46 -1.52 -2.67 5.06
C ILE A 46 -0.61 -3.83 4.68
N ILE A 47 -0.25 -3.90 3.40
CA ILE A 47 0.61 -4.96 2.86
C ILE A 47 1.85 -4.31 2.27
N LYS A 48 3.02 -4.88 2.59
CA LYS A 48 4.29 -4.41 2.06
C LYS A 48 4.80 -5.42 1.03
N ILE A 49 5.16 -4.94 -0.15
CA ILE A 49 5.68 -5.76 -1.24
C ILE A 49 7.07 -5.25 -1.62
N ASP A 50 8.06 -6.12 -1.52
CA ASP A 50 9.41 -5.82 -1.98
C ASP A 50 9.45 -6.03 -3.50
N VAL A 51 9.75 -4.96 -4.26
CA VAL A 51 9.69 -5.02 -5.73
C VAL A 51 10.80 -5.92 -6.29
N ASP A 52 11.94 -6.01 -5.61
CA ASP A 52 13.04 -6.84 -6.11
C ASP A 52 12.75 -8.33 -5.93
N LYS A 53 11.99 -8.68 -4.92
CA LYS A 53 11.58 -10.06 -4.65
C LYS A 53 10.29 -10.43 -5.36
N ASN A 54 9.58 -9.46 -5.90
CA ASN A 54 8.26 -9.66 -6.53
C ASN A 54 8.19 -8.90 -7.85
N ARG A 55 9.14 -9.17 -8.74
CA ARG A 55 9.29 -8.40 -9.98
C ARG A 55 8.10 -8.54 -10.91
N THR A 56 7.54 -9.74 -11.02
CA THR A 56 6.36 -9.96 -11.86
C THR A 56 5.19 -9.12 -11.39
N LEU A 57 5.00 -9.05 -10.07
CA LEU A 57 3.91 -8.27 -9.50
C LEU A 57 4.15 -6.78 -9.69
N ALA A 58 5.38 -6.31 -9.49
CA ALA A 58 5.74 -4.92 -9.69
C ALA A 58 5.51 -4.52 -11.15
N ASP A 59 5.88 -5.38 -12.09
CA ASP A 59 5.67 -5.12 -13.52
C ASP A 59 4.18 -5.05 -13.85
N LYS A 60 3.38 -5.93 -13.27
CA LYS A 60 1.94 -5.97 -13.48
C LYS A 60 1.29 -4.62 -13.12
N PHE A 61 1.74 -4.00 -12.05
CA PHE A 61 1.21 -2.72 -11.60
C PHE A 61 2.05 -1.54 -12.08
N GLN A 62 3.02 -1.79 -12.98
CA GLN A 62 3.85 -0.76 -13.59
C GLN A 62 4.51 0.14 -12.54
N ILE A 63 5.10 -0.50 -11.52
CA ILE A 63 5.82 0.22 -10.47
C ILE A 63 7.17 0.65 -11.03
N ARG A 64 7.33 1.95 -11.27
CA ARG A 64 8.54 2.53 -11.87
C ARG A 64 9.39 3.28 -10.87
N SER A 65 8.87 3.57 -9.71
CA SER A 65 9.61 4.24 -8.64
C SER A 65 9.13 3.69 -7.31
N VAL A 66 9.98 3.81 -6.28
CA VAL A 66 9.65 3.37 -4.94
C VAL A 66 9.90 4.50 -3.94
N PRO A 67 9.09 4.64 -2.91
CA PRO A 67 7.89 3.85 -2.67
C PRO A 67 6.73 4.28 -3.57
N THR A 68 5.89 3.34 -3.94
CA THR A 68 4.61 3.63 -4.59
C THR A 68 3.54 2.88 -3.82
N MET A 69 2.50 3.60 -3.44
CA MET A 69 1.39 3.00 -2.72
C MET A 69 0.15 2.96 -3.58
N ILE A 70 -0.58 1.85 -3.50
CA ILE A 70 -1.85 1.66 -4.19
C ILE A 70 -2.88 1.24 -3.16
N LEU A 71 -4.02 1.91 -3.15
CA LEU A 71 -5.14 1.52 -2.31
C LEU A 71 -6.13 0.72 -3.15
N PHE A 72 -6.47 -0.47 -2.68
CA PHE A 72 -7.44 -1.35 -3.33
C PHE A 72 -8.71 -1.41 -2.50
N LYS A 73 -9.85 -1.43 -3.19
CA LYS A 73 -11.16 -1.64 -2.58
C LYS A 73 -11.94 -2.59 -3.46
N ASP A 74 -12.40 -3.70 -2.87
CA ASP A 74 -13.12 -4.74 -3.61
C ASP A 74 -12.33 -5.26 -4.81
N GLY A 75 -11.01 -5.41 -4.62
CA GLY A 75 -10.10 -5.91 -5.64
C GLY A 75 -9.68 -4.90 -6.70
N LYS A 76 -10.15 -3.66 -6.61
CA LYS A 76 -9.87 -2.63 -7.61
C LYS A 76 -8.99 -1.54 -7.04
N SER A 77 -8.07 -1.03 -7.86
CA SER A 77 -7.24 0.11 -7.51
C SER A 77 -8.10 1.36 -7.51
N VAL A 78 -8.21 2.02 -6.36
CA VAL A 78 -9.02 3.25 -6.23
C VAL A 78 -8.17 4.48 -5.99
N TRP A 79 -6.88 4.30 -5.69
CA TRP A 79 -5.97 5.42 -5.47
C TRP A 79 -4.54 4.93 -5.60
N ARG A 80 -3.65 5.78 -6.11
CA ARG A 80 -2.24 5.46 -6.29
C ARG A 80 -1.41 6.72 -6.21
N GLN A 81 -0.26 6.64 -5.51
CA GLN A 81 0.68 7.75 -5.47
C GLN A 81 2.07 7.25 -5.10
N SER A 82 3.10 7.89 -5.67
CA SER A 82 4.49 7.61 -5.36
C SER A 82 5.03 8.63 -4.37
N GLY A 83 6.07 8.22 -3.63
CA GLY A 83 6.76 9.07 -2.68
C GLY A 83 6.26 8.91 -1.26
N VAL A 84 6.89 9.67 -0.34
CA VAL A 84 6.54 9.64 1.08
C VAL A 84 5.30 10.49 1.31
N ILE A 85 4.31 9.93 2.00
CA ILE A 85 3.03 10.58 2.24
C ILE A 85 2.75 10.51 3.74
N HIS A 86 2.27 11.61 4.32
CA HIS A 86 2.01 11.68 5.76
C HIS A 86 0.89 10.74 6.18
N ALA A 87 0.98 10.23 7.41
CA ALA A 87 -0.02 9.30 7.94
C ALA A 87 -1.42 9.89 7.93
N SER A 88 -1.56 11.19 8.27
CA SER A 88 -2.88 11.84 8.28
C SER A 88 -3.52 11.88 6.90
N THR A 89 -2.70 12.09 5.85
CA THR A 89 -3.20 12.09 4.48
C THR A 89 -3.66 10.70 4.09
N LEU A 90 -2.87 9.67 4.42
CA LEU A 90 -3.23 8.29 4.13
C LEU A 90 -4.50 7.88 4.88
N GLU A 91 -4.62 8.29 6.12
CA GLU A 91 -5.82 8.01 6.92
C GLU A 91 -7.07 8.58 6.24
N GLY A 92 -6.99 9.82 5.77
CA GLY A 92 -8.10 10.46 5.08
C GLY A 92 -8.49 9.74 3.81
N ILE A 93 -7.51 9.31 3.03
CA ILE A 93 -7.74 8.56 1.78
C ILE A 93 -8.42 7.23 2.08
N ILE A 94 -7.94 6.51 3.10
CA ILE A 94 -8.53 5.23 3.49
C ILE A 94 -9.98 5.42 3.92
N LYS A 95 -10.26 6.43 4.75
CA LYS A 95 -11.63 6.72 5.19
C LYS A 95 -12.55 7.06 4.04
N GLN A 96 -12.03 7.79 3.06
CA GLN A 96 -12.80 8.17 1.87
C GLN A 96 -13.28 6.94 1.10
N HIS A 97 -12.53 5.85 1.13
CA HIS A 97 -12.82 4.63 0.37
C HIS A 97 -13.30 3.47 1.25
N SER A 98 -13.70 3.75 2.50
CA SER A 98 -14.09 2.68 3.44
C SER A 98 -15.55 2.29 3.36
N LYS A 99 -16.31 2.90 2.51
CA LYS A 99 -17.75 2.61 2.40
C LYS A 99 -18.06 1.49 1.45
#